data_cc3a8ef82168209e6489cd9b97ead078
#
_entry.id   cc3a8ef82168209e6489cd9b97ead078
#
_cell.length_a   1.000
_cell.length_b   1.000
_cell.length_c   1.000
_cell.angle_alpha   90.00
_cell.angle_beta   90.00
_cell.angle_gamma   90.00
#
_symmetry.space_group_name_H-M   'P 1'
#
loop_
_entity.id
_entity.type
_entity.pdbx_description
1 polymer ?
#
loop_
_entity_poly.entity_id
_entity_poly.type
_entity_poly.pdbx_seq_one_letter_code
_entity_poly.pdbx_strand_id
1 'polypeptide(L)'
;WINAQRDNGQTEGGVVLASGTPLSNSVGELFAIQRYLQPDELKRQGLHRFDVWASTYGRIGQRAEAKPTGAGYQMVTMFNRFVNLPELMKTVYSVMDPVSGEMAGVKRPKIKGGKPTSVVVPQNKGVKDYLEILLKRAEEVKNNSSGAEYEGVRDNMLRIVMDGRKAAMDMRLINPANPDYPETKVNVAAKQILKVYKKEQKNKGVQLVFADLGVPDSKKEFDIYN
;
A
#
# COMPACT_ATOMS: atom_id res chain seq x y z
N TRP A 1 -0.60 -15.07 22.90
CA TRP A 1 0.63 -15.04 23.72
C TRP A 1 0.67 -13.76 24.57
N ILE A 2 0.56 -12.55 24.02
CA ILE A 2 0.59 -11.27 24.77
C ILE A 2 -0.49 -11.24 25.86
N ASN A 3 -1.73 -11.59 25.52
CA ASN A 3 -2.82 -11.63 26.48
C ASN A 3 -2.58 -12.67 27.58
N ALA A 4 -2.06 -13.84 27.24
CA ALA A 4 -1.72 -14.88 28.21
C ALA A 4 -0.61 -14.42 29.20
N GLN A 5 0.35 -13.63 28.77
CA GLN A 5 1.37 -13.05 29.65
C GLN A 5 0.76 -12.06 30.64
N ARG A 6 -0.18 -11.21 30.18
CA ARG A 6 -0.90 -10.26 31.03
C ARG A 6 -1.84 -10.95 32.03
N ASP A 7 -2.55 -11.99 31.58
CA ASP A 7 -3.42 -12.81 32.44
C ASP A 7 -2.62 -13.52 33.53
N ASN A 8 -1.33 -13.78 33.31
CA ASN A 8 -0.39 -14.30 34.31
C ASN A 8 0.24 -13.24 35.22
N GLY A 9 -0.32 -12.02 35.23
CA GLY A 9 0.11 -10.94 36.15
C GLY A 9 1.33 -10.14 35.68
N GLN A 10 1.78 -10.31 34.47
CA GLN A 10 2.84 -9.49 33.88
C GLN A 10 2.25 -8.16 33.40
N THR A 11 2.33 -7.13 34.22
CA THR A 11 1.72 -5.81 33.97
C THR A 11 2.64 -4.85 33.22
N GLU A 12 3.93 -5.11 33.17
CA GLU A 12 4.92 -4.24 32.54
C GLU A 12 5.72 -4.93 31.46
N GLY A 13 5.89 -4.27 30.33
CA GLY A 13 6.77 -4.67 29.25
C GLY A 13 6.21 -5.70 28.28
N GLY A 14 7.06 -6.19 27.42
CA GLY A 14 6.83 -7.35 26.56
C GLY A 14 6.45 -7.03 25.11
N VAL A 15 5.96 -5.84 24.77
CA VAL A 15 5.63 -5.48 23.38
C VAL A 15 6.19 -4.13 23.02
N VAL A 16 7.06 -4.12 22.02
CA VAL A 16 7.53 -2.91 21.37
C VAL A 16 7.15 -2.97 19.89
N LEU A 17 6.42 -1.96 19.42
CA LEU A 17 6.05 -1.81 18.02
C LEU A 17 6.88 -0.68 17.41
N ALA A 18 7.74 -0.99 16.45
CA ALA A 18 8.51 -0.02 15.70
C ALA A 18 7.99 0.08 14.25
N SER A 19 7.63 1.27 13.81
CA SER A 19 7.14 1.52 12.46
C SER A 19 7.51 2.93 12.00
N GLY A 20 7.88 3.08 10.74
CA GLY A 20 8.03 4.39 10.11
C GLY A 20 6.70 5.01 9.65
N THR A 21 5.63 4.23 9.63
CA THR A 21 4.29 4.64 9.15
C THR A 21 3.19 4.01 10.02
N PRO A 22 3.02 4.46 11.28
CA PRO A 22 2.05 3.86 12.20
C PRO A 22 0.60 3.99 11.74
N LEU A 23 0.32 4.94 10.85
CA LEU A 23 -0.98 5.16 10.21
C LEU A 23 -0.73 5.30 8.71
N SER A 24 -1.13 4.30 7.92
CA SER A 24 -0.90 4.31 6.47
C SER A 24 -2.19 4.27 5.65
N ASN A 25 -3.16 3.43 6.03
CA ASN A 25 -4.34 3.18 5.21
C ASN A 25 -5.65 3.63 5.88
N SER A 26 -5.77 3.46 7.18
CA SER A 26 -7.01 3.79 7.87
C SER A 26 -6.81 4.23 9.33
N VAL A 27 -7.75 5.02 9.81
CA VAL A 27 -7.84 5.44 11.21
C VAL A 27 -7.93 4.24 12.17
N GLY A 28 -8.53 3.14 11.70
CA GLY A 28 -8.68 1.91 12.48
C GLY A 28 -7.35 1.23 12.85
N GLU A 29 -6.27 1.51 12.12
CA GLU A 29 -4.94 0.98 12.45
C GLU A 29 -4.47 1.46 13.83
N LEU A 30 -4.80 2.69 14.20
CA LEU A 30 -4.45 3.23 15.51
C LEU A 30 -5.19 2.49 16.65
N PHE A 31 -6.45 2.12 16.43
CA PHE A 31 -7.17 1.29 17.39
C PHE A 31 -6.51 -0.09 17.56
N ALA A 32 -6.10 -0.71 16.46
CA ALA A 32 -5.38 -1.98 16.52
C ALA A 32 -4.09 -1.86 17.35
N ILE A 33 -3.30 -0.80 17.15
CA ILE A 33 -2.08 -0.52 17.93
C ILE A 33 -2.43 -0.33 19.41
N GLN A 34 -3.43 0.50 19.73
CA GLN A 34 -3.86 0.74 21.10
C GLN A 34 -4.34 -0.53 21.82
N ARG A 35 -5.01 -1.44 21.11
CA ARG A 35 -5.43 -2.73 21.69
C ARG A 35 -4.26 -3.58 22.19
N TYR A 36 -3.09 -3.45 21.55
CA TYR A 36 -1.89 -4.16 22.01
C TYR A 36 -1.15 -3.40 23.11
N LEU A 37 -1.05 -2.08 23.00
CA LEU A 37 -0.24 -1.27 23.92
C LEU A 37 -1.01 -0.80 25.16
N GLN A 38 -2.33 -0.53 25.04
CA GLN A 38 -3.14 0.11 26.06
C GLN A 38 -4.49 -0.59 26.32
N PRO A 39 -4.57 -1.93 26.41
CA PRO A 39 -5.85 -2.61 26.54
C PRO A 39 -6.62 -2.21 27.82
N ASP A 40 -5.91 -1.99 28.93
CA ASP A 40 -6.54 -1.64 30.20
C ASP A 40 -7.03 -0.19 30.21
N GLU A 41 -6.29 0.71 29.59
CA GLU A 41 -6.72 2.09 29.42
C GLU A 41 -7.96 2.17 28.51
N LEU A 42 -8.00 1.42 27.41
CA LEU A 42 -9.20 1.33 26.57
C LEU A 42 -10.40 0.75 27.33
N LYS A 43 -10.20 -0.25 28.20
CA LYS A 43 -11.26 -0.78 29.07
C LYS A 43 -11.72 0.27 30.08
N ARG A 44 -10.80 0.96 30.74
CA ARG A 44 -11.09 2.01 31.73
C ARG A 44 -11.92 3.14 31.12
N GLN A 45 -11.65 3.50 29.87
CA GLN A 45 -12.39 4.52 29.13
C GLN A 45 -13.68 4.00 28.48
N GLY A 46 -13.97 2.71 28.54
CA GLY A 46 -15.09 2.09 27.83
C GLY A 46 -14.91 1.99 26.31
N LEU A 47 -13.68 2.20 25.81
CA LEU A 47 -13.32 2.28 24.38
C LEU A 47 -12.72 0.98 23.84
N HIS A 48 -12.83 -0.13 24.54
CA HIS A 48 -12.25 -1.41 24.17
C HIS A 48 -12.91 -2.07 22.95
N ARG A 49 -14.11 -1.62 22.57
CA ARG A 49 -14.82 -2.04 21.35
C ARG A 49 -14.56 -1.04 20.24
N PHE A 50 -14.29 -1.57 19.04
CA PHE A 50 -13.99 -0.74 17.87
C PHE A 50 -15.11 0.26 17.54
N ASP A 51 -16.36 -0.17 17.60
CA ASP A 51 -17.52 0.68 17.25
C ASP A 51 -17.60 1.90 18.17
N VAL A 52 -17.36 1.71 19.48
CA VAL A 52 -17.40 2.79 20.49
C VAL A 52 -16.21 3.72 20.30
N TRP A 53 -15.01 3.17 20.16
CA TRP A 53 -13.81 3.94 19.86
C TRP A 53 -13.97 4.75 18.58
N ALA A 54 -14.48 4.10 17.56
CA ALA A 54 -14.70 4.67 16.24
C ALA A 54 -15.72 5.81 16.25
N SER A 55 -16.82 5.68 16.99
CA SER A 55 -17.81 6.76 17.14
C SER A 55 -17.31 7.92 17.98
N THR A 56 -16.37 7.68 18.89
CA THR A 56 -15.77 8.71 19.75
C THR A 56 -14.72 9.54 18.99
N TYR A 57 -13.88 8.90 18.20
CA TYR A 57 -12.71 9.54 17.58
C TYR A 57 -12.78 9.69 16.05
N GLY A 58 -13.81 9.16 15.45
CA GLY A 58 -13.95 9.20 14.01
C GLY A 58 -15.31 9.66 13.52
N ARG A 59 -15.32 10.24 12.34
CA ARG A 59 -16.54 10.43 11.57
C ARG A 59 -16.53 9.53 10.35
N ILE A 60 -17.66 8.87 10.18
CA ILE A 60 -17.94 8.08 8.99
C ILE A 60 -18.45 9.04 7.93
N GLY A 61 -17.89 8.97 6.76
CA GLY A 61 -18.33 9.71 5.58
C GLY A 61 -18.40 8.79 4.37
N GLN A 62 -19.10 9.23 3.36
CA GLN A 62 -19.13 8.56 2.08
C GLN A 62 -18.14 9.23 1.13
N ARG A 63 -17.38 8.42 0.43
CA ARG A 63 -16.47 8.87 -0.62
C ARG A 63 -16.78 8.12 -1.91
N ALA A 64 -16.79 8.86 -3.01
CA ALA A 64 -16.84 8.25 -4.32
C ALA A 64 -15.47 7.68 -4.66
N GLU A 65 -15.38 6.37 -4.77
CA GLU A 65 -14.17 5.68 -5.24
C GLU A 65 -14.44 5.02 -6.59
N ALA A 66 -13.42 5.03 -7.46
CA ALA A 66 -13.49 4.29 -8.70
C ALA A 66 -13.74 2.80 -8.39
N LYS A 67 -14.70 2.19 -9.04
CA LYS A 67 -14.91 0.76 -8.90
C LYS A 67 -13.64 0.01 -9.28
N PRO A 68 -13.30 -1.08 -8.59
CA PRO A 68 -12.16 -1.92 -8.96
C PRO A 68 -12.23 -2.39 -10.43
N THR A 69 -13.43 -2.45 -10.99
CA THR A 69 -13.68 -2.77 -12.40
C THR A 69 -13.31 -1.64 -13.37
N GLY A 70 -12.93 -0.45 -12.89
CA GLY A 70 -12.63 0.70 -13.75
C GLY A 70 -13.85 1.34 -14.42
N ALA A 71 -15.03 0.75 -14.28
CA ALA A 71 -16.28 1.22 -14.89
C ALA A 71 -17.13 2.00 -13.86
N GLY A 72 -16.89 3.32 -13.77
CA GLY A 72 -17.68 4.22 -12.92
C GLY A 72 -17.22 4.29 -11.48
N TYR A 73 -18.04 4.92 -10.63
CA TYR A 73 -17.77 5.16 -9.23
C TYR A 73 -18.73 4.38 -8.34
N GLN A 74 -18.28 4.07 -7.13
CA GLN A 74 -19.11 3.54 -6.05
C GLN A 74 -18.96 4.43 -4.83
N MET A 75 -20.03 4.55 -4.05
CA MET A 75 -19.97 5.22 -2.75
C MET A 75 -19.49 4.22 -1.72
N VAL A 76 -18.32 4.49 -1.15
CA VAL A 76 -17.74 3.67 -0.08
C VAL A 76 -17.88 4.42 1.23
N THR A 77 -18.47 3.76 2.21
CA THR A 77 -18.56 4.27 3.57
C THR A 77 -17.23 3.97 4.27
N MET A 78 -16.55 5.01 4.69
CA MET A 78 -15.25 4.86 5.33
C MET A 78 -15.05 5.90 6.43
N PHE A 79 -14.10 5.62 7.31
CA PHE A 79 -13.55 6.64 8.19
C PHE A 79 -12.83 7.70 7.37
N ASN A 80 -13.33 8.93 7.38
CA ASN A 80 -12.72 9.99 6.59
C ASN A 80 -12.11 11.12 7.42
N ARG A 81 -12.40 11.17 8.70
CA ARG A 81 -11.93 12.27 9.56
C ARG A 81 -11.81 11.85 11.02
N PHE A 82 -10.73 12.28 11.66
CA PHE A 82 -10.63 12.26 13.12
C PHE A 82 -11.42 13.40 13.75
N VAL A 83 -12.05 13.10 14.86
CA VAL A 83 -12.63 14.06 15.81
C VAL A 83 -12.02 13.80 17.19
N ASN A 84 -12.13 14.75 18.11
CA ASN A 84 -11.54 14.66 19.45
C ASN A 84 -10.06 14.25 19.43
N LEU A 85 -9.33 14.77 18.42
CA LEU A 85 -7.93 14.43 18.21
C LEU A 85 -7.03 14.74 19.43
N PRO A 86 -7.20 15.85 20.17
CA PRO A 86 -6.37 16.15 21.33
C PRO A 86 -6.44 15.05 22.40
N GLU A 87 -7.64 14.55 22.74
CA GLU A 87 -7.86 13.50 23.72
C GLU A 87 -7.26 12.17 23.25
N LEU A 88 -7.49 11.83 21.98
CA LEU A 88 -6.91 10.64 21.37
C LEU A 88 -5.39 10.70 21.44
N MET A 89 -4.77 11.80 21.01
CA MET A 89 -3.32 11.94 20.99
C MET A 89 -2.71 11.93 22.39
N LYS A 90 -3.39 12.53 23.39
CA LYS A 90 -2.97 12.46 24.78
C LYS A 90 -2.86 11.01 25.27
N THR A 91 -3.85 10.19 24.96
CA THR A 91 -3.85 8.76 25.32
C THR A 91 -2.77 7.99 24.55
N VAL A 92 -2.65 8.23 23.25
CA VAL A 92 -1.67 7.54 22.39
C VAL A 92 -0.24 7.89 22.79
N TYR A 93 0.07 9.15 23.01
CA TYR A 93 1.43 9.60 23.38
C TYR A 93 1.89 9.14 24.77
N SER A 94 1.00 8.62 25.61
CA SER A 94 1.45 8.01 26.88
C SER A 94 2.24 6.71 26.67
N VAL A 95 2.12 6.07 25.48
CA VAL A 95 2.82 4.82 25.16
C VAL A 95 3.54 4.87 23.80
N MET A 96 3.52 6.01 23.12
CA MET A 96 4.16 6.21 21.83
C MET A 96 5.22 7.30 21.92
N ASP A 97 6.40 7.00 21.42
CA ASP A 97 7.49 7.97 21.26
C ASP A 97 7.70 8.27 19.76
N PRO A 98 7.02 9.30 19.22
CA PRO A 98 7.15 9.65 17.82
C PRO A 98 8.41 10.48 17.58
N VAL A 99 9.32 9.94 16.79
CA VAL A 99 10.53 10.64 16.36
C VAL A 99 10.44 10.96 14.87
N SER A 100 10.29 12.23 14.52
CA SER A 100 10.35 12.66 13.13
C SER A 100 11.78 12.69 12.61
N GLY A 101 11.97 12.61 11.27
CA GLY A 101 13.30 12.73 10.69
C GLY A 101 13.96 14.09 10.97
N GLU A 102 13.18 15.13 11.25
CA GLU A 102 13.66 16.45 11.65
C GLU A 102 14.15 16.43 13.10
N MET A 103 13.39 15.84 14.02
CA MET A 103 13.79 15.63 15.42
C MET A 103 15.04 14.76 15.56
N ALA A 104 15.17 13.75 14.70
CA ALA A 104 16.33 12.87 14.63
C ALA A 104 17.56 13.55 13.99
N GLY A 105 17.47 14.79 13.53
CA GLY A 105 18.56 15.51 12.88
C GLY A 105 19.02 14.90 11.56
N VAL A 106 18.20 14.08 10.91
CA VAL A 106 18.54 13.42 9.65
C VAL A 106 18.66 14.45 8.54
N LYS A 107 19.87 14.68 8.07
CA LYS A 107 20.15 15.56 6.93
C LYS A 107 19.66 14.90 5.64
N ARG A 108 18.61 15.42 5.04
CA ARG A 108 18.10 14.97 3.74
C ARG A 108 18.63 15.84 2.62
N PRO A 109 19.08 15.28 1.50
CA PRO A 109 19.47 16.08 0.33
C PRO A 109 18.26 16.86 -0.19
N LYS A 110 18.50 18.10 -0.59
CA LYS A 110 17.44 18.93 -1.19
C LYS A 110 17.06 18.38 -2.57
N ILE A 111 15.78 18.24 -2.82
CA ILE A 111 15.28 17.87 -4.14
C ILE A 111 15.46 19.05 -5.08
N LYS A 112 16.10 18.82 -6.23
CA LYS A 112 16.27 19.85 -7.27
C LYS A 112 14.89 20.31 -7.76
N GLY A 113 14.62 21.61 -7.70
CA GLY A 113 13.30 22.16 -8.04
C GLY A 113 12.24 22.02 -6.95
N GLY A 114 12.59 21.52 -5.74
CA GLY A 114 11.72 21.47 -4.56
C GLY A 114 10.61 20.42 -4.60
N LYS A 115 10.39 19.75 -5.74
CA LYS A 115 9.33 18.73 -5.92
C LYS A 115 9.85 17.52 -6.68
N PRO A 116 9.35 16.31 -6.36
CA PRO A 116 9.59 15.13 -7.18
C PRO A 116 9.06 15.33 -8.61
N THR A 117 9.77 14.78 -9.59
CA THR A 117 9.31 14.77 -10.99
C THR A 117 8.48 13.50 -11.22
N SER A 118 7.21 13.67 -11.60
CA SER A 118 6.37 12.57 -12.03
C SER A 118 6.54 12.34 -13.53
N VAL A 119 6.81 11.09 -13.91
CA VAL A 119 6.82 10.66 -15.31
C VAL A 119 5.59 9.82 -15.56
N VAL A 120 4.66 10.34 -16.35
CA VAL A 120 3.42 9.65 -16.70
C VAL A 120 3.64 8.87 -17.98
N VAL A 121 3.31 7.58 -17.94
CA VAL A 121 3.39 6.68 -19.09
C VAL A 121 1.96 6.36 -19.54
N PRO A 122 1.61 6.66 -20.82
CA PRO A 122 0.29 6.33 -21.34
C PRO A 122 0.10 4.82 -21.44
N GLN A 123 -1.16 4.40 -21.41
CA GLN A 123 -1.49 2.98 -21.62
C GLN A 123 -1.21 2.59 -23.07
N ASN A 124 -0.46 1.51 -23.25
CA ASN A 124 -0.29 0.88 -24.56
C ASN A 124 -1.51 -0.03 -24.89
N LYS A 125 -1.57 -0.51 -26.13
CA LYS A 125 -2.67 -1.35 -26.61
C LYS A 125 -2.80 -2.64 -25.80
N GLY A 126 -1.71 -3.32 -25.48
CA GLY A 126 -1.74 -4.58 -24.72
C GLY A 126 -2.36 -4.42 -23.34
N VAL A 127 -2.04 -3.32 -22.64
CA VAL A 127 -2.66 -3.01 -21.34
C VAL A 127 -4.14 -2.73 -21.48
N LYS A 128 -4.57 -2.00 -22.54
CA LYS A 128 -5.99 -1.71 -22.76
C LYS A 128 -6.80 -2.99 -23.00
N ASP A 129 -6.31 -3.84 -23.90
CA ASP A 129 -6.96 -5.11 -24.24
C ASP A 129 -7.03 -6.04 -22.99
N TYR A 130 -5.97 -6.07 -22.20
CA TYR A 130 -5.95 -6.88 -20.98
C TYR A 130 -6.86 -6.34 -19.86
N LEU A 131 -7.07 -5.03 -19.78
CA LEU A 131 -8.03 -4.45 -18.85
C LEU A 131 -9.45 -4.96 -19.09
N GLU A 132 -9.86 -5.17 -20.35
CA GLU A 132 -11.18 -5.76 -20.65
C GLU A 132 -11.31 -7.18 -20.11
N ILE A 133 -10.22 -7.97 -20.17
CA ILE A 133 -10.18 -9.31 -19.56
C ILE A 133 -10.32 -9.21 -18.05
N LEU A 134 -9.57 -8.31 -17.40
CA LEU A 134 -9.67 -8.11 -15.95
C LEU A 134 -11.06 -7.67 -15.49
N LEU A 135 -11.74 -6.84 -16.29
CA LEU A 135 -13.12 -6.43 -16.02
C LEU A 135 -14.09 -7.63 -16.03
N LYS A 136 -14.01 -8.46 -17.07
CA LYS A 136 -14.82 -9.69 -17.16
C LYS A 136 -14.56 -10.63 -16.00
N ARG A 137 -13.31 -10.89 -15.68
CA ARG A 137 -12.91 -11.71 -14.53
C ARG A 137 -13.47 -11.16 -13.21
N ALA A 138 -13.42 -9.82 -13.02
CA ALA A 138 -13.96 -9.18 -11.81
C ALA A 138 -15.47 -9.33 -11.69
N GLU A 139 -16.21 -9.27 -12.80
CA GLU A 139 -17.66 -9.52 -12.84
C GLU A 139 -17.97 -10.98 -12.54
N GLU A 140 -17.24 -11.92 -13.10
CA GLU A 140 -17.39 -13.35 -12.83
C GLU A 140 -17.15 -13.69 -11.37
N VAL A 141 -16.07 -13.18 -10.78
CA VAL A 141 -15.77 -13.35 -9.34
C VAL A 141 -16.88 -12.76 -8.47
N LYS A 142 -17.43 -11.61 -8.86
CA LYS A 142 -18.52 -10.96 -8.13
C LYS A 142 -19.81 -11.77 -8.18
N ASN A 143 -20.13 -12.35 -9.34
CA ASN A 143 -21.37 -13.09 -9.57
C ASN A 143 -21.28 -14.56 -9.11
N ASN A 144 -20.09 -15.14 -9.11
CA ASN A 144 -19.81 -16.52 -8.73
C ASN A 144 -18.66 -16.58 -7.73
N SER A 145 -18.92 -16.17 -6.49
CA SER A 145 -17.92 -16.10 -5.42
C SER A 145 -17.33 -17.45 -4.99
N SER A 146 -17.97 -18.57 -5.36
CA SER A 146 -17.56 -19.90 -4.95
C SER A 146 -16.78 -20.70 -6.00
N GLY A 147 -16.68 -20.21 -7.25
CA GLY A 147 -16.11 -21.07 -8.30
C GLY A 147 -15.59 -20.36 -9.55
N ALA A 148 -15.35 -19.05 -9.51
CA ALA A 148 -14.73 -18.38 -10.67
C ALA A 148 -13.30 -18.90 -10.88
N GLU A 149 -12.97 -19.29 -12.11
CA GLU A 149 -11.65 -19.79 -12.50
C GLU A 149 -11.12 -18.99 -13.69
N TYR A 150 -9.80 -18.79 -13.71
CA TYR A 150 -9.10 -18.21 -14.82
C TYR A 150 -7.80 -18.99 -15.09
N GLU A 151 -7.62 -19.47 -16.31
CA GLU A 151 -6.48 -20.33 -16.71
C GLU A 151 -6.32 -21.55 -15.79
N GLY A 152 -7.41 -22.23 -15.45
CA GLY A 152 -7.40 -23.43 -14.61
C GLY A 152 -7.08 -23.22 -13.14
N VAL A 153 -7.04 -21.96 -12.69
CA VAL A 153 -6.76 -21.61 -11.29
C VAL A 153 -7.92 -20.78 -10.74
N ARG A 154 -8.32 -21.06 -9.50
CA ARG A 154 -9.35 -20.30 -8.81
C ARG A 154 -9.02 -18.81 -8.82
N ASP A 155 -9.93 -18.01 -9.32
CA ASP A 155 -9.79 -16.58 -9.42
C ASP A 155 -10.41 -15.85 -8.22
N ASN A 156 -9.87 -14.69 -7.91
CA ASN A 156 -10.36 -13.82 -6.83
C ASN A 156 -9.89 -12.37 -7.08
N MET A 157 -10.55 -11.43 -6.38
CA MET A 157 -10.23 -9.99 -6.55
C MET A 157 -8.77 -9.64 -6.27
N LEU A 158 -8.11 -10.32 -5.34
CA LEU A 158 -6.69 -10.08 -5.03
C LEU A 158 -5.80 -10.43 -6.23
N ARG A 159 -6.04 -11.61 -6.85
CA ARG A 159 -5.32 -12.05 -8.06
C ARG A 159 -5.54 -11.07 -9.20
N ILE A 160 -6.78 -10.66 -9.45
CA ILE A 160 -7.14 -9.71 -10.50
C ILE A 160 -6.42 -8.36 -10.30
N VAL A 161 -6.41 -7.83 -9.08
CA VAL A 161 -5.70 -6.58 -8.76
C VAL A 161 -4.19 -6.73 -8.94
N MET A 162 -3.60 -7.84 -8.53
CA MET A 162 -2.18 -8.10 -8.72
C MET A 162 -1.81 -8.23 -10.19
N ASP A 163 -2.64 -8.90 -10.99
CA ASP A 163 -2.44 -9.00 -12.44
C ASP A 163 -2.56 -7.62 -13.10
N GLY A 164 -3.51 -6.80 -12.66
CA GLY A 164 -3.63 -5.41 -13.13
C GLY A 164 -2.40 -4.56 -12.80
N ARG A 165 -1.82 -4.72 -11.61
CA ARG A 165 -0.56 -4.05 -11.24
C ARG A 165 0.61 -4.49 -12.11
N LYS A 166 0.73 -5.79 -12.38
CA LYS A 166 1.76 -6.34 -13.26
C LYS A 166 1.61 -5.82 -14.68
N ALA A 167 0.41 -5.93 -15.27
CA ALA A 167 0.11 -5.44 -16.60
C ALA A 167 0.40 -3.93 -16.75
N ALA A 168 0.06 -3.14 -15.75
CA ALA A 168 0.35 -1.71 -15.73
C ALA A 168 1.84 -1.38 -15.64
N MET A 169 2.68 -2.31 -15.22
CA MET A 169 4.13 -2.19 -15.20
C MET A 169 4.74 -2.65 -16.52
N ASP A 170 4.50 -3.91 -16.88
CA ASP A 170 4.90 -4.52 -18.16
C ASP A 170 4.06 -5.77 -18.43
N MET A 171 3.53 -5.91 -19.64
CA MET A 171 2.69 -7.06 -20.03
C MET A 171 3.45 -8.39 -19.98
N ARG A 172 4.76 -8.38 -20.11
CA ARG A 172 5.61 -9.58 -20.00
C ARG A 172 5.62 -10.17 -18.60
N LEU A 173 5.24 -9.40 -17.57
CA LEU A 173 5.01 -9.91 -16.20
C LEU A 173 3.73 -10.74 -16.06
N ILE A 174 2.81 -10.65 -17.03
CA ILE A 174 1.63 -11.50 -17.14
C ILE A 174 1.96 -12.74 -17.94
N ASN A 175 2.53 -12.55 -19.14
CA ASN A 175 2.97 -13.63 -20.01
C ASN A 175 4.26 -13.18 -20.72
N PRO A 176 5.39 -13.88 -20.53
CA PRO A 176 6.67 -13.55 -21.16
C PRO A 176 6.62 -13.48 -22.69
N ALA A 177 5.67 -14.18 -23.33
CA ALA A 177 5.46 -14.14 -24.77
C ALA A 177 4.83 -12.82 -25.28
N ASN A 178 4.38 -11.94 -24.41
CA ASN A 178 3.87 -10.64 -24.83
C ASN A 178 4.98 -9.79 -25.46
N PRO A 179 4.64 -8.95 -26.46
CA PRO A 179 5.62 -8.09 -27.10
C PRO A 179 6.17 -7.04 -26.13
N ASP A 180 7.42 -6.68 -26.33
CA ASP A 180 8.06 -5.56 -25.65
C ASP A 180 7.56 -4.24 -26.21
N TYR A 181 6.64 -3.58 -25.51
CA TYR A 181 6.16 -2.27 -25.89
C TYR A 181 7.15 -1.17 -25.44
N PRO A 182 7.61 -0.28 -26.34
CA PRO A 182 8.58 0.76 -25.99
C PRO A 182 8.12 1.73 -24.89
N GLU A 183 6.81 1.86 -24.71
CA GLU A 183 6.17 2.75 -23.73
C GLU A 183 5.71 2.01 -22.47
N THR A 184 6.35 0.91 -22.07
CA THR A 184 6.10 0.34 -20.75
C THR A 184 6.74 1.20 -19.66
N LYS A 185 6.22 1.13 -18.42
CA LYS A 185 6.84 1.83 -17.28
C LYS A 185 8.29 1.39 -17.07
N VAL A 186 8.57 0.11 -17.28
CA VAL A 186 9.93 -0.44 -17.18
C VAL A 186 10.86 0.21 -18.20
N ASN A 187 10.48 0.22 -19.47
CA ASN A 187 11.31 0.78 -20.55
C ASN A 187 11.51 2.30 -20.38
N VAL A 188 10.49 3.02 -19.97
CA VAL A 188 10.60 4.46 -19.70
C VAL A 188 11.50 4.72 -18.49
N ALA A 189 11.39 3.93 -17.42
CA ALA A 189 12.26 4.03 -16.25
C ALA A 189 13.71 3.74 -16.62
N ALA A 190 13.98 2.66 -17.36
CA ALA A 190 15.33 2.32 -17.85
C ALA A 190 15.97 3.46 -18.68
N LYS A 191 15.20 4.08 -19.58
CA LYS A 191 15.65 5.24 -20.34
C LYS A 191 16.01 6.43 -19.43
N GLN A 192 15.22 6.69 -18.39
CA GLN A 192 15.51 7.77 -17.42
C GLN A 192 16.74 7.46 -16.58
N ILE A 193 16.87 6.23 -16.09
CA ILE A 193 18.03 5.76 -15.33
C ILE A 193 19.30 5.93 -16.17
N LEU A 194 19.28 5.46 -17.42
CA LEU A 194 20.41 5.58 -18.33
C LEU A 194 20.77 7.04 -18.62
N LYS A 195 19.76 7.91 -18.80
CA LYS A 195 19.97 9.35 -18.99
C LYS A 195 20.69 9.98 -17.81
N VAL A 196 20.25 9.69 -16.59
CA VAL A 196 20.89 10.19 -15.36
C VAL A 196 22.28 9.62 -15.19
N TYR A 197 22.45 8.30 -15.44
CA TYR A 197 23.74 7.63 -15.39
C TYR A 197 24.79 8.31 -16.31
N LYS A 198 24.44 8.52 -17.58
CA LYS A 198 25.35 9.21 -18.55
C LYS A 198 25.68 10.62 -18.11
N LYS A 199 24.72 11.34 -17.54
CA LYS A 199 24.91 12.71 -17.08
C LYS A 199 25.84 12.78 -15.86
N GLU A 200 25.67 11.89 -14.90
CA GLU A 200 26.41 11.91 -13.63
C GLU A 200 27.66 11.02 -13.64
N GLN A 201 27.98 10.38 -14.78
CA GLN A 201 29.12 9.46 -14.91
C GLN A 201 30.45 10.10 -14.47
N LYS A 202 30.70 11.35 -14.81
CA LYS A 202 31.90 12.09 -14.42
C LYS A 202 32.01 12.31 -12.91
N ASN A 203 30.86 12.47 -12.25
CA ASN A 203 30.76 12.71 -10.83
C ASN A 203 30.63 11.41 -9.99
N LYS A 204 30.64 10.25 -10.67
CA LYS A 204 30.38 8.93 -10.03
C LYS A 204 29.08 8.93 -9.20
N GLY A 205 28.04 9.59 -9.72
CA GLY A 205 26.75 9.70 -9.06
C GLY A 205 26.09 8.33 -8.85
N VAL A 206 25.44 8.15 -7.71
CA VAL A 206 24.69 6.91 -7.35
C VAL A 206 23.21 7.14 -7.56
N GLN A 207 22.54 6.14 -8.12
CA GLN A 207 21.09 6.11 -8.27
C GLN A 207 20.53 4.95 -7.44
N LEU A 208 19.44 5.20 -6.71
CA LEU A 208 18.66 4.17 -6.04
C LEU A 208 17.37 3.94 -6.82
N VAL A 209 17.12 2.71 -7.22
CA VAL A 209 15.91 2.30 -7.91
C VAL A 209 15.13 1.35 -7.02
N PHE A 210 13.87 1.70 -6.75
CA PHE A 210 13.00 0.88 -5.93
C PHE A 210 11.91 0.28 -6.81
N ALA A 211 11.80 -1.05 -6.79
CA ALA A 211 10.75 -1.79 -7.46
C ALA A 211 10.26 -2.91 -6.55
N ASP A 212 8.95 -2.99 -6.38
CA ASP A 212 8.28 -3.99 -5.54
C ASP A 212 7.62 -5.12 -6.34
N LEU A 213 7.60 -5.00 -7.67
CA LEU A 213 7.07 -6.01 -8.57
C LEU A 213 8.08 -6.34 -9.68
N GLY A 214 8.01 -7.58 -10.16
CA GLY A 214 8.86 -8.02 -11.26
C GLY A 214 10.34 -8.15 -10.89
N VAL A 215 10.66 -8.28 -9.61
CA VAL A 215 12.03 -8.54 -9.15
C VAL A 215 12.51 -9.94 -9.58
N PRO A 216 13.83 -10.14 -9.69
CA PRO A 216 14.41 -11.42 -10.09
C PRO A 216 13.89 -12.59 -9.25
N ASP A 217 13.49 -13.65 -9.91
CA ASP A 217 13.02 -14.88 -9.28
C ASP A 217 13.43 -16.04 -10.20
N SER A 218 14.22 -16.98 -9.69
CA SER A 218 14.72 -18.12 -10.45
C SER A 218 13.64 -19.02 -11.06
N LYS A 219 12.38 -18.85 -10.63
CA LYS A 219 11.22 -19.60 -11.14
C LYS A 219 10.47 -18.86 -12.24
N LYS A 220 10.89 -17.65 -12.61
CA LYS A 220 10.23 -16.82 -13.63
C LYS A 220 11.11 -16.64 -14.83
N GLU A 221 10.51 -16.72 -16.01
CA GLU A 221 11.19 -16.52 -17.30
C GLU A 221 11.49 -15.05 -17.59
N PHE A 222 10.75 -14.14 -16.99
CA PHE A 222 10.90 -12.69 -17.19
C PHE A 222 10.87 -11.94 -15.86
N ASP A 223 11.80 -11.03 -15.70
CA ASP A 223 11.83 -10.01 -14.65
C ASP A 223 12.18 -8.63 -15.26
N ILE A 224 12.06 -7.57 -14.47
CA ILE A 224 12.28 -6.19 -14.96
C ILE A 224 13.75 -5.80 -15.05
N TYR A 225 14.68 -6.65 -14.71
CA TYR A 225 16.12 -6.42 -14.74
C TYR A 225 16.81 -7.08 -15.94
N ASN A 226 16.09 -7.93 -16.69
CA ASN A 226 16.56 -8.61 -17.90
C ASN A 226 16.17 -7.87 -19.20
#